data_a3831a0a72ae2f464178c685d646ac63
#
_entry.id   a3831a0a72ae2f464178c685d646ac63
#
_cell.length_a   1.000
_cell.length_b   1.000
_cell.length_c   1.000
_cell.angle_alpha   90.00
_cell.angle_beta   90.00
_cell.angle_gamma   90.00
#
_symmetry.space_group_name_H-M   'P 1'
#
loop_
_entity.id
_entity.type
_entity.pdbx_description
1 polymer ?
#
loop_
_entity_poly.entity_id
_entity_poly.type
_entity_poly.pdbx_seq_one_letter_code
_entity_poly.pdbx_strand_id
1 'polypeptide(L)'
;IKGLDGGVKQFLMYLPDYETTDSVVIGIDSNAMIQHVTNSVFANKKPIVFYGTSIVQGASAMRSGMAYPAIIERGLQRETINLGFSGNGLLDSMLAVIMSNIDAACYVIDCGPNLTPEQAEERTLPFLKLLRKIKPTTPILLVEQIDYPFARFVSTMDEKIKLVNQHFNKAYTTFKKDG
;
A
#
# COMPACT_ATOMS: atom_id res chain seq x y z
N ILE A 1 0.62 16.67 -24.30
CA ILE A 1 -0.51 17.38 -23.65
C ILE A 1 -0.67 18.69 -24.41
N LYS A 2 -1.87 18.95 -24.97
CA LYS A 2 -2.16 20.17 -25.70
C LYS A 2 -2.62 21.28 -24.74
N GLY A 3 -2.31 22.56 -25.05
CA GLY A 3 -2.83 23.71 -24.31
C GLY A 3 -2.10 24.01 -22.99
N LEU A 4 -0.89 23.48 -22.80
CA LEU A 4 -0.05 23.93 -21.71
C LEU A 4 0.52 25.30 -22.05
N ASP A 5 0.41 26.23 -21.12
CA ASP A 5 1.10 27.53 -21.20
C ASP A 5 2.61 27.35 -21.06
N GLY A 6 3.39 28.31 -21.53
CA GLY A 6 4.84 28.31 -21.31
C GLY A 6 5.18 28.41 -19.81
N GLY A 7 6.27 27.79 -19.39
CA GLY A 7 6.74 27.83 -18.03
C GLY A 7 7.09 26.43 -17.49
N VAL A 8 7.80 26.40 -16.38
CA VAL A 8 8.22 25.14 -15.72
C VAL A 8 7.03 24.44 -15.10
N LYS A 9 6.85 23.17 -15.41
CA LYS A 9 5.81 22.31 -14.86
C LYS A 9 6.39 21.02 -14.32
N GLN A 10 5.86 20.52 -13.23
CA GLN A 10 6.19 19.20 -12.69
C GLN A 10 5.09 18.22 -13.07
N PHE A 11 5.50 17.06 -13.52
CA PHE A 11 4.60 15.96 -13.87
C PHE A 11 4.91 14.76 -12.99
N LEU A 12 3.86 14.10 -12.50
CA LEU A 12 3.91 12.80 -11.86
C LEU A 12 3.23 11.79 -12.79
N MET A 13 3.96 10.76 -13.18
CA MET A 13 3.44 9.69 -14.03
C MET A 13 3.24 8.44 -13.18
N TYR A 14 2.03 7.90 -13.16
CA TYR A 14 1.75 6.59 -12.59
C TYR A 14 1.86 5.54 -13.68
N LEU A 15 2.73 4.55 -13.47
CA LEU A 15 2.87 3.39 -14.35
C LEU A 15 1.73 2.39 -14.10
N PRO A 16 1.46 1.45 -15.02
CA PRO A 16 0.45 0.41 -14.82
C PRO A 16 0.69 -0.40 -13.56
N ASP A 17 -0.38 -0.73 -12.83
CA ASP A 17 -0.30 -1.47 -11.56
C ASP A 17 -0.17 -2.98 -11.75
N TYR A 18 -0.54 -3.50 -12.93
CA TYR A 18 -0.61 -4.94 -13.23
C TYR A 18 0.24 -5.38 -14.42
N GLU A 19 0.83 -4.44 -15.14
CA GLU A 19 1.63 -4.70 -16.33
C GLU A 19 3.05 -4.18 -16.13
N THR A 20 4.02 -4.91 -16.68
CA THR A 20 5.40 -4.45 -16.74
C THR A 20 5.55 -3.29 -17.72
N THR A 21 6.32 -2.30 -17.35
CA THR A 21 6.67 -1.18 -18.23
C THR A 21 8.12 -1.34 -18.66
N ASP A 22 8.34 -1.72 -19.91
CA ASP A 22 9.70 -1.92 -20.45
C ASP A 22 10.39 -0.60 -20.79
N SER A 23 9.62 0.39 -21.24
CA SER A 23 10.17 1.70 -21.59
C SER A 23 9.12 2.80 -21.52
N VAL A 24 9.59 4.01 -21.26
CA VAL A 24 8.79 5.23 -21.34
C VAL A 24 9.46 6.19 -22.30
N VAL A 25 8.71 6.62 -23.32
CA VAL A 25 9.19 7.59 -24.31
C VAL A 25 8.40 8.89 -24.14
N ILE A 26 9.09 10.00 -23.95
CA ILE A 26 8.48 11.31 -23.77
C ILE A 26 8.86 12.19 -24.96
N GLY A 27 7.86 12.58 -25.75
CA GLY A 27 8.03 13.58 -26.82
C GLY A 27 7.90 14.99 -26.28
N ILE A 28 8.84 15.84 -26.60
CA ILE A 28 8.84 17.27 -26.26
C ILE A 28 9.13 18.12 -27.49
N ASP A 29 8.78 19.39 -27.45
CA ASP A 29 9.18 20.35 -28.46
C ASP A 29 10.72 20.51 -28.49
N SER A 30 11.27 20.79 -29.66
CA SER A 30 12.73 20.90 -29.85
C SER A 30 13.40 21.95 -28.94
N ASN A 31 12.64 22.96 -28.52
CA ASN A 31 13.11 24.04 -27.63
C ASN A 31 12.76 23.81 -26.15
N ALA A 32 12.10 22.70 -25.83
CA ALA A 32 11.75 22.36 -24.44
C ALA A 32 12.90 21.57 -23.77
N MET A 33 12.97 21.67 -22.46
CA MET A 33 13.91 20.90 -21.65
C MET A 33 13.16 20.03 -20.65
N ILE A 34 13.64 18.81 -20.45
CA ILE A 34 13.23 17.93 -19.35
C ILE A 34 14.35 17.91 -18.33
N GLN A 35 14.00 18.11 -17.07
CA GLN A 35 14.94 18.05 -15.96
C GLN A 35 14.36 17.18 -14.84
N HIS A 36 15.24 16.57 -14.07
CA HIS A 36 14.86 15.91 -12.84
C HIS A 36 14.32 16.95 -11.84
N VAL A 37 13.23 16.61 -11.15
CA VAL A 37 12.63 17.49 -10.13
C VAL A 37 13.51 17.51 -8.88
N THR A 38 14.17 18.64 -8.60
CA THR A 38 15.03 18.81 -7.42
C THR A 38 14.25 19.17 -6.16
N ASN A 39 13.10 19.85 -6.31
CA ASN A 39 12.23 20.29 -5.22
C ASN A 39 10.85 19.63 -5.34
N SER A 40 10.82 18.31 -5.30
CA SER A 40 9.54 17.57 -5.26
C SER A 40 8.77 17.89 -3.99
N VAL A 41 7.46 17.98 -4.07
CA VAL A 41 6.57 18.07 -2.89
C VAL A 41 6.72 16.88 -1.95
N PHE A 42 7.32 15.79 -2.42
CA PHE A 42 7.65 14.58 -1.66
C PHE A 42 9.04 14.59 -1.06
N ALA A 43 9.92 15.53 -1.46
CA ALA A 43 11.32 15.58 -1.04
C ALA A 43 11.45 15.66 0.49
N ASN A 44 12.45 14.97 1.01
CA ASN A 44 12.81 14.95 2.45
C ASN A 44 11.73 14.40 3.41
N LYS A 45 10.72 13.69 2.89
CA LYS A 45 9.72 13.01 3.70
C LYS A 45 9.88 11.50 3.55
N LYS A 46 9.93 10.78 4.69
CA LYS A 46 9.90 9.32 4.66
C LYS A 46 8.60 8.84 4.02
N PRO A 47 8.62 7.82 3.15
CA PRO A 47 7.43 7.32 2.49
C PRO A 47 6.50 6.60 3.46
N ILE A 48 5.23 6.42 3.06
CA ILE A 48 4.31 5.48 3.67
C ILE A 48 4.36 4.19 2.85
N VAL A 49 4.61 3.06 3.49
CA VAL A 49 4.68 1.76 2.83
C VAL A 49 3.35 1.03 3.03
N PHE A 50 2.68 0.68 1.95
CA PHE A 50 1.46 -0.11 1.94
C PHE A 50 1.79 -1.55 1.54
N TYR A 51 1.48 -2.50 2.40
CA TYR A 51 1.55 -3.92 2.08
C TYR A 51 0.15 -4.52 2.14
N GLY A 52 -0.24 -5.22 1.09
CA GLY A 52 -1.57 -5.81 1.05
C GLY A 52 -1.88 -6.60 -0.21
N THR A 53 -3.15 -6.60 -0.55
CA THR A 53 -3.76 -7.45 -1.56
C THR A 53 -3.85 -6.75 -2.93
N SER A 54 -4.65 -7.34 -3.83
CA SER A 54 -5.03 -6.70 -5.10
C SER A 54 -5.70 -5.34 -4.91
N ILE A 55 -6.40 -5.12 -3.80
CA ILE A 55 -7.04 -3.84 -3.50
C ILE A 55 -5.98 -2.75 -3.28
N VAL A 56 -4.93 -3.07 -2.52
CA VAL A 56 -3.77 -2.16 -2.35
C VAL A 56 -3.06 -1.93 -3.68
N GLN A 57 -2.84 -3.01 -4.44
CA GLN A 57 -2.17 -2.94 -5.75
C GLN A 57 -2.90 -2.01 -6.72
N GLY A 58 -4.23 -1.99 -6.69
CA GLY A 58 -5.05 -1.12 -7.53
C GLY A 58 -6.05 -1.88 -8.41
N ALA A 59 -6.42 -3.11 -8.04
CA ALA A 59 -7.46 -3.87 -8.74
C ALA A 59 -8.75 -3.07 -8.80
N SER A 60 -9.35 -3.04 -10.00
CA SER A 60 -10.57 -2.30 -10.29
C SER A 60 -10.45 -0.77 -10.17
N ALA A 61 -9.26 -0.22 -9.93
CA ALA A 61 -9.02 1.19 -10.10
C ALA A 61 -9.11 1.54 -11.59
N MET A 62 -9.80 2.63 -11.92
CA MET A 62 -10.01 3.05 -13.30
C MET A 62 -8.68 3.32 -14.03
N ARG A 63 -7.64 3.68 -13.31
CA ARG A 63 -6.26 3.91 -13.74
C ARG A 63 -5.32 3.92 -12.53
N SER A 64 -4.04 3.69 -12.74
CA SER A 64 -3.03 3.51 -11.69
C SER A 64 -3.02 4.62 -10.62
N GLY A 65 -3.09 5.89 -11.03
CA GLY A 65 -3.17 7.00 -10.09
C GLY A 65 -4.46 7.05 -9.24
N MET A 66 -5.41 6.13 -9.42
CA MET A 66 -6.65 6.00 -8.65
C MET A 66 -6.63 4.79 -7.69
N ALA A 67 -5.55 4.02 -7.65
CA ALA A 67 -5.30 3.12 -6.52
C ALA A 67 -5.25 3.95 -5.22
N TYR A 68 -5.84 3.43 -4.13
CA TYR A 68 -5.98 4.25 -2.94
C TYR A 68 -4.65 4.73 -2.32
N PRO A 69 -3.52 3.98 -2.39
CA PRO A 69 -2.23 4.51 -1.97
C PRO A 69 -1.82 5.76 -2.75
N ALA A 70 -2.04 5.77 -4.08
CA ALA A 70 -1.75 6.93 -4.92
C ALA A 70 -2.65 8.14 -4.62
N ILE A 71 -3.90 7.92 -4.21
CA ILE A 71 -4.80 8.98 -3.75
C ILE A 71 -4.27 9.57 -2.43
N ILE A 72 -3.85 8.72 -1.49
CA ILE A 72 -3.27 9.14 -0.21
C ILE A 72 -1.97 9.92 -0.44
N GLU A 73 -1.12 9.46 -1.35
CA GLU A 73 0.12 10.14 -1.75
C GLU A 73 -0.14 11.60 -2.12
N ARG A 74 -1.07 11.82 -3.03
CA ARG A 74 -1.42 13.18 -3.47
C ARG A 74 -2.05 14.01 -2.36
N GLY A 75 -2.94 13.40 -1.57
CA GLY A 75 -3.63 14.08 -0.48
C GLY A 75 -2.71 14.52 0.65
N LEU A 76 -1.72 13.70 0.99
CA LEU A 76 -0.75 13.99 2.04
C LEU A 76 0.52 14.67 1.52
N GLN A 77 0.67 14.81 0.20
CA GLN A 77 1.92 15.27 -0.43
C GLN A 77 3.13 14.51 0.14
N ARG A 78 3.01 13.18 0.21
CA ARG A 78 4.01 12.28 0.77
C ARG A 78 4.06 11.01 -0.06
N GLU A 79 5.26 10.63 -0.50
CA GLU A 79 5.48 9.43 -1.29
C GLU A 79 4.83 8.19 -0.63
N THR A 80 4.20 7.36 -1.44
CA THR A 80 3.73 6.04 -1.02
C THR A 80 4.44 4.94 -1.82
N ILE A 81 4.83 3.89 -1.11
CA ILE A 81 5.37 2.69 -1.74
C ILE A 81 4.27 1.63 -1.68
N ASN A 82 3.78 1.26 -2.85
CA ASN A 82 2.71 0.28 -2.99
C ASN A 82 3.29 -1.12 -3.15
N LEU A 83 3.15 -1.94 -2.11
CA LEU A 83 3.49 -3.36 -2.08
C LEU A 83 2.19 -4.19 -2.01
N GLY A 84 1.26 -3.89 -2.89
CA GLY A 84 0.07 -4.71 -3.10
C GLY A 84 0.39 -5.91 -3.98
N PHE A 85 0.00 -7.11 -3.52
CA PHE A 85 0.22 -8.38 -4.22
C PHE A 85 -1.11 -9.10 -4.41
N SER A 86 -1.62 -9.07 -5.62
CA SER A 86 -2.91 -9.71 -5.96
C SER A 86 -2.90 -11.20 -5.61
N GLY A 87 -3.82 -11.63 -4.73
CA GLY A 87 -3.90 -13.00 -4.25
C GLY A 87 -2.81 -13.41 -3.26
N ASN A 88 -1.77 -12.60 -3.07
CA ASN A 88 -0.56 -12.97 -2.31
C ASN A 88 -0.21 -12.02 -1.14
N GLY A 89 -1.12 -11.14 -0.75
CA GLY A 89 -1.01 -10.38 0.48
C GLY A 89 -1.29 -11.28 1.70
N LEU A 90 -0.36 -12.20 2.04
CA LEU A 90 -0.59 -13.32 2.95
C LEU A 90 0.18 -13.23 4.27
N LEU A 91 0.71 -12.06 4.61
CA LEU A 91 1.52 -11.82 5.83
C LEU A 91 2.75 -12.73 5.93
N ASP A 92 3.43 -12.95 4.80
CA ASP A 92 4.67 -13.69 4.79
C ASP A 92 5.77 -12.96 5.58
N SER A 93 6.44 -13.67 6.48
CA SER A 93 7.47 -13.09 7.34
C SER A 93 8.64 -12.47 6.55
N MET A 94 8.97 -13.03 5.38
CA MET A 94 10.00 -12.44 4.50
C MET A 94 9.64 -11.04 4.03
N LEU A 95 8.35 -10.75 3.82
CA LEU A 95 7.89 -9.40 3.46
C LEU A 95 8.14 -8.40 4.60
N ALA A 96 7.98 -8.80 5.86
CA ALA A 96 8.33 -7.93 6.99
C ALA A 96 9.82 -7.55 6.96
N VAL A 97 10.70 -8.50 6.61
CA VAL A 97 12.14 -8.25 6.49
C VAL A 97 12.44 -7.34 5.30
N ILE A 98 11.87 -7.63 4.12
CA ILE A 98 12.10 -6.82 2.91
C ILE A 98 11.60 -5.39 3.10
N MET A 99 10.39 -5.20 3.62
CA MET A 99 9.81 -3.90 3.89
C MET A 99 10.65 -3.09 4.89
N SER A 100 11.25 -3.76 5.85
CA SER A 100 12.07 -3.10 6.86
C SER A 100 13.33 -2.42 6.30
N ASN A 101 13.77 -2.74 5.07
CA ASN A 101 14.85 -2.01 4.40
C ASN A 101 14.43 -0.60 3.97
N ILE A 102 13.14 -0.31 3.95
CA ILE A 102 12.62 1.01 3.62
C ILE A 102 12.55 1.84 4.91
N ASP A 103 13.11 3.04 4.90
CA ASP A 103 12.99 3.98 6.02
C ASP A 103 11.63 4.70 5.95
N ALA A 104 10.59 3.99 6.38
CA ALA A 104 9.20 4.43 6.29
C ALA A 104 8.77 5.38 7.42
N ALA A 105 7.84 6.29 7.11
CA ALA A 105 7.12 7.06 8.10
C ALA A 105 6.06 6.21 8.82
N CYS A 106 5.47 5.24 8.10
CA CYS A 106 4.46 4.32 8.61
C CYS A 106 4.41 3.09 7.69
N TYR A 107 4.16 1.93 8.27
CA TYR A 107 3.78 0.72 7.54
C TYR A 107 2.27 0.50 7.66
N VAL A 108 1.58 0.37 6.55
CA VAL A 108 0.15 0.06 6.46
C VAL A 108 0.01 -1.38 6.00
N ILE A 109 -0.61 -2.21 6.83
CA ILE A 109 -0.78 -3.64 6.59
C ILE A 109 -2.25 -3.92 6.32
N ASP A 110 -2.58 -4.21 5.06
CA ASP A 110 -3.95 -4.39 4.54
C ASP A 110 -4.07 -5.71 3.77
N CYS A 111 -3.92 -6.82 4.50
CA CYS A 111 -3.86 -8.17 3.93
C CYS A 111 -5.15 -8.99 4.11
N GLY A 112 -6.12 -8.48 4.88
CA GLY A 112 -7.32 -9.21 5.28
C GLY A 112 -8.04 -9.95 4.14
N PRO A 113 -8.30 -9.33 2.97
CA PRO A 113 -9.04 -9.97 1.88
C PRO A 113 -8.44 -11.27 1.34
N ASN A 114 -7.12 -11.46 1.40
CA ASN A 114 -6.47 -12.68 0.91
C ASN A 114 -6.33 -13.78 1.96
N LEU A 115 -6.45 -13.45 3.24
CA LEU A 115 -6.26 -14.42 4.31
C LEU A 115 -7.51 -15.30 4.51
N THR A 116 -7.28 -16.56 4.88
CA THR A 116 -8.30 -17.35 5.56
C THR A 116 -8.31 -16.97 7.06
N PRO A 117 -9.38 -17.30 7.82
CA PRO A 117 -9.39 -17.05 9.26
C PRO A 117 -8.20 -17.70 9.98
N GLU A 118 -7.83 -18.92 9.62
CA GLU A 118 -6.69 -19.66 10.18
C GLU A 118 -5.37 -18.95 9.90
N GLN A 119 -5.17 -18.49 8.66
CA GLN A 119 -3.99 -17.71 8.30
C GLN A 119 -3.93 -16.38 9.06
N ALA A 120 -5.08 -15.72 9.24
CA ALA A 120 -5.13 -14.48 10.02
C ALA A 120 -4.74 -14.73 11.49
N GLU A 121 -5.22 -15.83 12.09
CA GLU A 121 -4.84 -16.21 13.45
C GLU A 121 -3.33 -16.53 13.57
N GLU A 122 -2.82 -17.35 12.67
CA GLU A 122 -1.45 -17.85 12.73
C GLU A 122 -0.39 -16.80 12.39
N ARG A 123 -0.68 -15.89 11.44
CA ARG A 123 0.36 -15.05 10.81
C ARG A 123 0.39 -13.62 11.30
N THR A 124 -0.74 -13.04 11.72
CA THR A 124 -0.81 -11.60 12.01
C THR A 124 0.12 -11.20 13.15
N LEU A 125 0.00 -11.83 14.30
CA LEU A 125 0.82 -11.47 15.46
C LEU A 125 2.34 -11.72 15.24
N PRO A 126 2.77 -12.86 14.69
CA PRO A 126 4.16 -13.08 14.36
C PRO A 126 4.73 -12.06 13.37
N PHE A 127 3.97 -11.70 12.33
CA PHE A 127 4.36 -10.68 11.35
C PHE A 127 4.58 -9.32 12.02
N LEU A 128 3.63 -8.87 12.83
CA LEU A 128 3.72 -7.59 13.53
C LEU A 128 4.90 -7.56 14.51
N LYS A 129 5.13 -8.65 15.26
CA LYS A 129 6.27 -8.77 16.20
C LYS A 129 7.60 -8.72 15.46
N LEU A 130 7.71 -9.41 14.32
CA LEU A 130 8.93 -9.38 13.50
C LEU A 130 9.21 -7.98 12.96
N LEU A 131 8.20 -7.32 12.37
CA LEU A 131 8.35 -5.97 11.84
C LEU A 131 8.72 -4.97 12.95
N ARG A 132 8.08 -5.05 14.12
CA ARG A 132 8.38 -4.20 15.29
C ARG A 132 9.79 -4.45 15.83
N LYS A 133 10.24 -5.70 15.87
CA LYS A 133 11.60 -6.05 16.32
C LYS A 133 12.66 -5.37 15.44
N ILE A 134 12.42 -5.30 14.13
CA ILE A 134 13.37 -4.68 13.18
C ILE A 134 13.21 -3.15 13.16
N LYS A 135 11.97 -2.65 13.28
CA LYS A 135 11.61 -1.23 13.29
C LYS A 135 10.93 -0.83 14.59
N PRO A 136 11.70 -0.60 15.66
CA PRO A 136 11.17 -0.46 17.02
C PRO A 136 10.21 0.74 17.20
N THR A 137 10.40 1.81 16.44
CA THR A 137 9.69 3.07 16.63
C THR A 137 8.77 3.46 15.48
N THR A 138 8.90 2.81 14.31
CA THR A 138 8.07 3.17 13.15
C THR A 138 6.63 2.76 13.39
N PRO A 139 5.65 3.67 13.20
CA PRO A 139 4.23 3.33 13.30
C PRO A 139 3.82 2.19 12.37
N ILE A 140 2.98 1.30 12.87
CA ILE A 140 2.37 0.21 12.09
C ILE A 140 0.86 0.38 12.21
N LEU A 141 0.19 0.51 11.07
CA LEU A 141 -1.27 0.53 10.95
C LEU A 141 -1.73 -0.81 10.41
N LEU A 142 -2.45 -1.56 11.22
CA LEU A 142 -3.15 -2.78 10.79
C LEU A 142 -4.55 -2.38 10.33
N VAL A 143 -4.90 -2.73 9.10
CA VAL A 143 -6.19 -2.40 8.49
C VAL A 143 -7.10 -3.62 8.52
N GLU A 144 -8.27 -3.49 9.10
CA GLU A 144 -9.30 -4.52 9.06
C GLU A 144 -9.81 -4.72 7.62
N GLN A 145 -10.21 -5.94 7.31
CA GLN A 145 -10.87 -6.22 6.04
C GLN A 145 -12.18 -5.43 5.98
N ILE A 146 -12.37 -4.71 4.88
CA ILE A 146 -13.60 -3.98 4.60
C ILE A 146 -14.79 -4.94 4.42
N ASP A 147 -15.96 -4.49 4.85
CA ASP A 147 -17.20 -5.17 4.58
C ASP A 147 -17.66 -4.88 3.15
N TYR A 148 -17.89 -5.94 2.37
CA TYR A 148 -18.41 -5.77 1.01
C TYR A 148 -19.93 -5.66 1.06
N PRO A 149 -20.56 -4.71 0.34
CA PRO A 149 -22.01 -4.53 0.37
C PRO A 149 -22.81 -5.79 0.04
N PHE A 150 -22.24 -6.68 -0.78
CA PHE A 150 -22.88 -7.95 -1.16
C PHE A 150 -22.54 -9.10 -0.21
N ALA A 151 -21.59 -8.98 0.70
CA ALA A 151 -21.19 -10.04 1.61
C ALA A 151 -22.35 -10.49 2.50
N ARG A 152 -23.22 -9.55 2.90
CA ARG A 152 -24.44 -9.84 3.68
C ARG A 152 -25.43 -10.81 3.00
N PHE A 153 -25.32 -10.97 1.69
CA PHE A 153 -26.12 -11.94 0.92
C PHE A 153 -25.40 -13.28 0.71
N VAL A 154 -24.13 -13.38 1.13
CA VAL A 154 -23.29 -14.57 1.01
C VAL A 154 -22.75 -14.89 2.41
N SER A 155 -23.45 -15.72 3.15
CA SER A 155 -23.17 -16.00 4.57
C SER A 155 -21.71 -16.41 4.84
N THR A 156 -21.15 -17.26 3.97
CA THR A 156 -19.75 -17.71 4.09
C THR A 156 -18.73 -16.59 3.96
N MET A 157 -19.02 -15.56 3.14
CA MET A 157 -18.16 -14.41 2.97
C MET A 157 -18.26 -13.46 4.17
N ASP A 158 -19.46 -13.20 4.65
CA ASP A 158 -19.70 -12.38 5.83
C ASP A 158 -19.04 -12.99 7.07
N GLU A 159 -19.16 -14.29 7.26
CA GLU A 159 -18.50 -15.03 8.34
C GLU A 159 -16.97 -14.97 8.24
N LYS A 160 -16.41 -15.17 7.05
CA LYS A 160 -14.97 -15.04 6.81
C LYS A 160 -14.46 -13.66 7.21
N ILE A 161 -15.12 -12.58 6.76
CA ILE A 161 -14.73 -11.21 7.08
C ILE A 161 -14.72 -10.98 8.59
N LYS A 162 -15.78 -11.41 9.27
CA LYS A 162 -15.90 -11.28 10.73
C LYS A 162 -14.78 -12.02 11.46
N LEU A 163 -14.49 -13.26 11.07
CA LEU A 163 -13.45 -14.07 11.70
C LEU A 163 -12.06 -13.48 11.48
N VAL A 164 -11.73 -13.07 10.25
CA VAL A 164 -10.44 -12.41 9.95
C VAL A 164 -10.26 -11.16 10.81
N ASN A 165 -11.28 -10.31 10.90
CA ASN A 165 -11.21 -9.08 11.70
C ASN A 165 -11.15 -9.37 13.21
N GLN A 166 -11.79 -10.43 13.70
CA GLN A 166 -11.64 -10.88 15.08
C GLN A 166 -10.20 -11.29 15.39
N HIS A 167 -9.55 -12.05 14.49
CA HIS A 167 -8.15 -12.43 14.65
C HIS A 167 -7.21 -11.22 14.58
N PHE A 168 -7.47 -10.24 13.71
CA PHE A 168 -6.73 -9.00 13.66
C PHE A 168 -6.83 -8.22 14.96
N ASN A 169 -8.04 -8.08 15.53
CA ASN A 169 -8.26 -7.41 16.81
C ASN A 169 -7.58 -8.13 17.98
N LYS A 170 -7.63 -9.47 17.99
CA LYS A 170 -6.93 -10.30 18.97
C LYS A 170 -5.42 -10.09 18.88
N ALA A 171 -4.87 -10.13 17.67
CA ALA A 171 -3.45 -9.89 17.43
C ALA A 171 -3.02 -8.48 17.85
N TYR A 172 -3.79 -7.45 17.47
CA TYR A 172 -3.55 -6.05 17.86
C TYR A 172 -3.55 -5.88 19.39
N THR A 173 -4.56 -6.42 20.05
CA THR A 173 -4.69 -6.32 21.52
C THR A 173 -3.53 -7.00 22.24
N THR A 174 -3.12 -8.18 21.76
CA THR A 174 -1.97 -8.91 22.30
C THR A 174 -0.68 -8.15 22.04
N PHE A 175 -0.48 -7.68 20.82
CA PHE A 175 0.71 -6.93 20.42
C PHE A 175 0.88 -5.65 21.25
N LYS A 176 -0.23 -4.94 21.55
CA LYS A 176 -0.20 -3.72 22.35
C LYS A 176 0.12 -3.96 23.83
N LYS A 177 -0.15 -5.17 24.35
CA LYS A 177 0.20 -5.54 25.73
C LYS A 177 1.66 -5.93 25.89
N ASP A 178 2.24 -6.50 24.85
CA ASP A 178 3.59 -7.03 24.87
C ASP A 178 4.66 -5.96 24.60
N GLY A 179 4.29 -4.71 24.28
CA GLY A 179 5.25 -3.67 24.04
C GLY A 179 4.91 -2.55 23.18
#